data_c8220dc66f129ed3e2875bd132e09ba8
#
_entry.id   c8220dc66f129ed3e2875bd132e09ba8
#
_cell.length_a   1.000
_cell.length_b   1.000
_cell.length_c   1.000
_cell.angle_alpha   90.00
_cell.angle_beta   90.00
_cell.angle_gamma   90.00
#
_symmetry.space_group_name_H-M   'P 1'
#
loop_
_entity.id
_entity.type
_entity.pdbx_description
1 polymer ?
#
loop_
_entity_poly.entity_id
_entity_poly.type
_entity_poly.pdbx_seq_one_letter_code
_entity_poly.pdbx_strand_id
1 'polypeptide(L)'
;KYGLLTINNSALKQSIEIVRRRIDDVGTKEPTILQRGEKRILVELPGLKDPERIKNLLGKTAQLNFRLVEDNDEFGIDKLKSDTGEELNVSKRIIMSGENLIDAQPSFNNQSNQPTVSFTLDRVGAQKFGRTTTDSVGKRLAIVLDGKIVSAPSINEPITSGSGVISGNFSFQEATDLALLLRSGALPTPLSVVEERTVGPDLGKDSIKSGITSLMIGFILVILFMLYKYKV
;
A
#
# COMPACT_ATOMS: atom_id res chain seq x y z
N LYS A 1 9.17 -32.40 -4.58
CA LYS A 1 9.94 -31.47 -3.69
C LYS A 1 10.51 -30.28 -4.46
N TYR A 2 11.04 -30.49 -5.68
CA TYR A 2 11.64 -29.39 -6.49
C TYR A 2 10.60 -28.37 -6.98
N GLY A 3 9.40 -28.79 -7.33
CA GLY A 3 8.34 -27.89 -7.78
C GLY A 3 7.86 -26.90 -6.69
N LEU A 4 7.72 -27.34 -5.46
CA LEU A 4 7.33 -26.49 -4.32
C LEU A 4 8.40 -25.44 -3.96
N LEU A 5 9.68 -25.78 -4.03
CA LEU A 5 10.79 -24.83 -3.80
C LEU A 5 10.83 -23.73 -4.88
N THR A 6 10.58 -24.09 -6.14
CA THR A 6 10.58 -23.14 -7.26
C THR A 6 9.41 -22.15 -7.15
N ILE A 7 8.22 -22.60 -6.75
CA ILE A 7 7.06 -21.75 -6.55
C ILE A 7 7.30 -20.77 -5.38
N ASN A 8 7.83 -21.23 -4.25
CA ASN A 8 8.13 -20.35 -3.11
C ASN A 8 9.19 -19.28 -3.46
N ASN A 9 10.23 -19.62 -4.19
CA ASN A 9 11.24 -18.66 -4.62
C ASN A 9 10.70 -17.65 -5.64
N SER A 10 9.81 -18.06 -6.53
CA SER A 10 9.15 -17.17 -7.48
C SER A 10 8.23 -16.17 -6.75
N ALA A 11 7.40 -16.65 -5.82
CA ALA A 11 6.52 -15.81 -5.01
C ALA A 11 7.30 -14.80 -4.15
N LEU A 12 8.45 -15.23 -3.58
CA LEU A 12 9.30 -14.33 -2.80
C LEU A 12 9.92 -13.22 -3.68
N LYS A 13 10.42 -13.56 -4.87
CA LYS A 13 10.95 -12.56 -5.82
C LYS A 13 9.88 -11.57 -6.24
N GLN A 14 8.68 -12.06 -6.57
CA GLN A 14 7.56 -11.20 -6.91
C GLN A 14 7.16 -10.29 -5.73
N SER A 15 7.15 -10.82 -4.51
CA SER A 15 6.88 -10.03 -3.30
C SER A 15 7.92 -8.93 -3.09
N ILE A 16 9.21 -9.19 -3.34
CA ILE A 16 10.28 -8.19 -3.26
C ILE A 16 10.04 -7.05 -4.25
N GLU A 17 9.66 -7.36 -5.49
CA GLU A 17 9.36 -6.34 -6.51
C GLU A 17 8.14 -5.48 -6.13
N ILE A 18 7.10 -6.09 -5.59
CA ILE A 18 5.90 -5.37 -5.14
C ILE A 18 6.24 -4.49 -3.92
N VAL A 19 6.99 -5.02 -2.94
CA VAL A 19 7.47 -4.26 -1.79
C VAL A 19 8.31 -3.07 -2.24
N ARG A 20 9.21 -3.26 -3.20
CA ARG A 20 10.03 -2.19 -3.79
C ARG A 20 9.16 -1.08 -4.38
N ARG A 21 8.20 -1.44 -5.24
CA ARG A 21 7.26 -0.46 -5.83
C ARG A 21 6.49 0.32 -4.77
N ARG A 22 6.00 -0.36 -3.72
CA ARG A 22 5.28 0.29 -2.61
C ARG A 22 6.15 1.31 -1.88
N ILE A 23 7.42 0.98 -1.65
CA ILE A 23 8.38 1.83 -0.94
C ILE A 23 8.81 3.01 -1.81
N ASP A 24 9.08 2.78 -3.10
CA ASP A 24 9.43 3.82 -4.06
C ASP A 24 8.30 4.86 -4.20
N ASP A 25 7.05 4.39 -4.26
CA ASP A 25 5.86 5.25 -4.33
C ASP A 25 5.62 6.08 -3.05
N VAL A 26 6.07 5.60 -1.89
CA VAL A 26 6.04 6.37 -0.64
C VAL A 26 7.09 7.49 -0.63
N GLY A 27 8.12 7.40 -1.46
CA GLY A 27 9.17 8.41 -1.57
C GLY A 27 10.24 8.32 -0.46
N THR A 28 10.52 7.13 0.04
CA THR A 28 11.63 6.90 0.98
C THR A 28 12.97 7.03 0.26
N LYS A 29 13.94 7.67 0.92
CA LYS A 29 15.29 7.84 0.35
C LYS A 29 16.10 6.57 0.55
N GLU A 30 16.66 6.04 -0.52
CA GLU A 30 17.62 4.93 -0.54
C GLU A 30 17.22 3.71 0.33
N PRO A 31 16.06 3.08 0.04
CA PRO A 31 15.62 1.91 0.78
C PRO A 31 16.52 0.72 0.48
N THR A 32 16.87 -0.06 1.51
CA THR A 32 17.54 -1.35 1.33
C THR A 32 16.49 -2.46 1.37
N ILE A 33 16.37 -3.24 0.30
CA ILE A 33 15.43 -4.36 0.21
C ILE A 33 16.20 -5.60 -0.25
N LEU A 34 16.37 -6.56 0.66
CA LEU A 34 17.18 -7.75 0.42
C LEU A 34 16.41 -9.03 0.80
N GLN A 35 16.60 -10.07 0.02
CA GLN A 35 16.19 -11.40 0.43
C GLN A 35 17.10 -11.90 1.56
N ARG A 36 16.52 -12.39 2.66
CA ARG A 36 17.25 -12.98 3.77
C ARG A 36 16.79 -14.42 4.02
N GLY A 37 17.60 -15.36 3.55
CA GLY A 37 17.25 -16.79 3.55
C GLY A 37 16.16 -17.09 2.51
N GLU A 38 15.41 -18.16 2.75
CA GLU A 38 14.43 -18.68 1.76
C GLU A 38 13.04 -18.03 1.84
N LYS A 39 12.70 -17.38 2.98
CA LYS A 39 11.31 -16.95 3.27
C LYS A 39 11.21 -15.54 3.86
N ARG A 40 12.31 -14.81 3.98
CA ARG A 40 12.31 -13.50 4.63
C ARG A 40 12.81 -12.41 3.70
N ILE A 41 12.25 -11.23 3.87
CA ILE A 41 12.66 -9.99 3.20
C ILE A 41 13.15 -9.05 4.30
N LEU A 42 14.36 -8.54 4.18
CA LEU A 42 14.87 -7.46 4.99
C LEU A 42 14.54 -6.14 4.29
N VAL A 43 13.90 -5.24 5.00
CA VAL A 43 13.55 -3.90 4.52
C VAL A 43 14.11 -2.87 5.51
N GLU A 44 14.96 -1.98 5.02
CA GLU A 44 15.51 -0.87 5.81
C GLU A 44 15.09 0.44 5.17
N LEU A 45 14.46 1.31 5.94
CA LEU A 45 13.86 2.56 5.49
C LEU A 45 14.41 3.74 6.30
N PRO A 46 15.50 4.36 5.84
CA PRO A 46 16.09 5.49 6.54
C PRO A 46 15.16 6.71 6.51
N GLY A 47 15.09 7.45 7.63
CA GLY A 47 14.37 8.71 7.71
C GLY A 47 12.84 8.62 7.62
N LEU A 48 12.28 7.44 7.90
CA LEU A 48 10.84 7.21 7.88
C LEU A 48 10.15 8.01 8.99
N LYS A 49 9.12 8.79 8.61
CA LYS A 49 8.34 9.61 9.57
C LYS A 49 7.21 8.84 10.24
N ASP A 50 6.61 7.89 9.52
CA ASP A 50 5.46 7.11 9.98
C ASP A 50 5.68 5.61 9.71
N PRO A 51 6.36 4.90 10.63
CA PRO A 51 6.64 3.46 10.50
C PRO A 51 5.37 2.61 10.47
N GLU A 52 4.36 2.95 11.27
CA GLU A 52 3.13 2.15 11.38
C GLU A 52 2.32 2.17 10.08
N ARG A 53 2.20 3.33 9.45
CA ARG A 53 1.54 3.44 8.14
C ARG A 53 2.22 2.56 7.10
N ILE A 54 3.56 2.61 7.02
CA ILE A 54 4.32 1.83 6.04
C ILE A 54 4.21 0.34 6.32
N LYS A 55 4.29 -0.07 7.57
CA LYS A 55 4.08 -1.46 7.98
C LYS A 55 2.71 -1.98 7.53
N ASN A 56 1.66 -1.20 7.73
CA ASN A 56 0.31 -1.53 7.30
C ASN A 56 0.20 -1.63 5.77
N LEU A 57 0.83 -0.71 5.03
CA LEU A 57 0.87 -0.76 3.57
C LEU A 57 1.61 -1.99 3.04
N LEU A 58 2.75 -2.34 3.64
CA LEU A 58 3.54 -3.50 3.23
C LEU A 58 2.87 -4.83 3.56
N GLY A 59 2.08 -4.88 4.64
CA GLY A 59 1.39 -6.10 5.09
C GLY A 59 0.11 -6.43 4.31
N LYS A 60 -0.53 -5.43 3.66
CA LYS A 60 -1.76 -5.66 2.88
C LYS A 60 -1.47 -6.44 1.61
N THR A 61 -2.29 -7.47 1.33
CA THR A 61 -2.17 -8.24 0.08
C THR A 61 -2.59 -7.43 -1.14
N ALA A 62 -3.54 -6.51 -0.98
CA ALA A 62 -4.10 -5.66 -2.03
C ALA A 62 -4.70 -6.45 -3.20
N GLN A 63 -5.38 -7.55 -2.89
CA GLN A 63 -6.14 -8.32 -3.87
C GLN A 63 -7.44 -7.60 -4.22
N LEU A 64 -7.44 -6.91 -5.35
CA LEU A 64 -8.61 -6.21 -5.87
C LEU A 64 -9.42 -7.13 -6.77
N ASN A 65 -10.75 -7.19 -6.54
CA ASN A 65 -11.69 -7.91 -7.37
C ASN A 65 -12.94 -7.07 -7.63
N PHE A 66 -13.43 -7.09 -8.85
CA PHE A 66 -14.70 -6.50 -9.23
C PHE A 66 -15.74 -7.62 -9.35
N ARG A 67 -16.88 -7.48 -8.64
CA ARG A 67 -17.94 -8.48 -8.58
C ARG A 67 -19.31 -7.79 -8.66
N LEU A 68 -20.32 -8.45 -9.21
CA LEU A 68 -21.69 -7.92 -9.17
C LEU A 68 -22.30 -8.14 -7.78
N VAL A 69 -23.09 -7.17 -7.34
CA VAL A 69 -23.99 -7.33 -6.18
C VAL A 69 -25.25 -8.03 -6.68
N GLU A 70 -25.69 -9.06 -5.98
CA GLU A 70 -26.90 -9.81 -6.30
C GLU A 70 -27.92 -9.64 -5.16
N ASP A 71 -29.18 -9.45 -5.53
CA ASP A 71 -30.25 -9.19 -4.56
C ASP A 71 -30.78 -10.47 -3.89
N ASN A 72 -30.56 -11.63 -4.50
CA ASN A 72 -31.08 -12.91 -4.04
C ASN A 72 -29.99 -13.75 -3.38
N ASP A 73 -30.37 -14.53 -2.34
CA ASP A 73 -29.50 -15.54 -1.69
C ASP A 73 -29.49 -16.83 -2.55
N GLU A 74 -28.89 -16.75 -3.74
CA GLU A 74 -28.77 -17.90 -4.65
C GLU A 74 -27.40 -18.61 -4.49
N PHE A 75 -27.34 -19.80 -5.12
CA PHE A 75 -26.09 -20.56 -5.14
C PHE A 75 -25.01 -19.80 -5.90
N GLY A 76 -23.83 -19.59 -5.27
CA GLY A 76 -22.72 -18.88 -5.90
C GLY A 76 -22.51 -17.45 -5.41
N ILE A 77 -22.97 -17.14 -4.21
CA ILE A 77 -22.88 -15.84 -3.55
C ILE A 77 -21.94 -15.91 -2.35
N ASP A 78 -21.20 -14.83 -2.11
CA ASP A 78 -20.43 -14.57 -0.89
C ASP A 78 -21.07 -13.38 -0.16
N LYS A 79 -21.24 -13.49 1.16
CA LYS A 79 -21.65 -12.35 2.00
C LYS A 79 -20.41 -11.61 2.46
N LEU A 80 -20.23 -10.39 1.99
CA LEU A 80 -19.08 -9.56 2.33
C LEU A 80 -19.53 -8.29 3.05
N LYS A 81 -18.71 -7.85 4.00
CA LYS A 81 -18.94 -6.61 4.73
C LYS A 81 -18.30 -5.43 4.00
N SER A 82 -19.05 -4.34 3.93
CA SER A 82 -18.55 -3.04 3.51
C SER A 82 -17.83 -2.34 4.67
N ASP A 83 -16.97 -1.39 4.35
CA ASP A 83 -16.35 -0.50 5.35
C ASP A 83 -17.39 0.31 6.15
N THR A 84 -18.59 0.51 5.61
CA THR A 84 -19.73 1.12 6.31
C THR A 84 -20.47 0.17 7.25
N GLY A 85 -20.08 -1.12 7.31
CA GLY A 85 -20.72 -2.15 8.12
C GLY A 85 -21.93 -2.84 7.46
N GLU A 86 -22.33 -2.42 6.24
CA GLU A 86 -23.37 -3.07 5.46
C GLU A 86 -22.88 -4.42 4.94
N GLU A 87 -23.69 -5.48 5.08
CA GLU A 87 -23.43 -6.78 4.45
C GLU A 87 -24.12 -6.83 3.09
N LEU A 88 -23.35 -7.12 2.05
CA LEU A 88 -23.86 -7.26 0.68
C LEU A 88 -23.59 -8.66 0.15
N ASN A 89 -24.57 -9.17 -0.59
CA ASN A 89 -24.43 -10.40 -1.34
C ASN A 89 -23.70 -10.11 -2.65
N VAL A 90 -22.55 -10.71 -2.85
CA VAL A 90 -21.76 -10.52 -4.07
C VAL A 90 -21.55 -11.84 -4.79
N SER A 91 -21.62 -11.80 -6.10
CA SER A 91 -21.36 -12.97 -6.93
C SER A 91 -19.95 -13.51 -6.68
N LYS A 92 -19.80 -14.83 -6.59
CA LYS A 92 -18.47 -15.49 -6.55
C LYS A 92 -17.69 -15.29 -7.84
N ARG A 93 -18.39 -14.99 -8.93
CA ARG A 93 -17.78 -14.74 -10.23
C ARG A 93 -17.03 -13.40 -10.20
N ILE A 94 -15.71 -13.46 -10.33
CA ILE A 94 -14.87 -12.28 -10.49
C ILE A 94 -14.97 -11.82 -11.94
N ILE A 95 -15.45 -10.59 -12.15
CA ILE A 95 -15.51 -9.93 -13.45
C ILE A 95 -14.11 -9.59 -13.93
N MET A 96 -13.34 -8.98 -13.04
CA MET A 96 -11.99 -8.49 -13.29
C MET A 96 -11.20 -8.47 -11.98
N SER A 97 -9.91 -8.73 -12.07
CA SER A 97 -8.97 -8.64 -10.94
C SER A 97 -8.05 -7.43 -11.08
N GLY A 98 -7.36 -7.09 -10.00
CA GLY A 98 -6.36 -6.02 -9.98
C GLY A 98 -5.18 -6.23 -10.95
N GLU A 99 -4.98 -7.42 -11.48
CA GLU A 99 -3.94 -7.71 -12.49
C GLU A 99 -4.15 -6.94 -13.81
N ASN A 100 -5.39 -6.54 -14.09
CA ASN A 100 -5.72 -5.76 -15.28
C ASN A 100 -5.57 -4.24 -15.07
N LEU A 101 -5.16 -3.78 -13.88
CA LEU A 101 -4.87 -2.38 -13.65
C LEU A 101 -3.48 -2.01 -14.18
N ILE A 102 -3.43 -0.92 -14.97
CA ILE A 102 -2.17 -0.32 -15.42
C ILE A 102 -1.73 0.77 -14.46
N ASP A 103 -2.68 1.59 -13.99
CA ASP A 103 -2.42 2.75 -13.15
C ASP A 103 -3.58 3.03 -12.20
N ALA A 104 -3.27 3.64 -11.06
CA ALA A 104 -4.24 4.15 -10.11
C ALA A 104 -3.68 5.41 -9.43
N GLN A 105 -4.51 6.45 -9.31
CA GLN A 105 -4.12 7.75 -8.77
C GLN A 105 -5.20 8.31 -7.84
N PRO A 106 -4.82 8.96 -6.73
CA PRO A 106 -5.78 9.71 -5.93
C PRO A 106 -6.32 10.88 -6.74
N SER A 107 -7.61 11.14 -6.66
CA SER A 107 -8.29 12.23 -7.35
C SER A 107 -9.39 12.80 -6.45
N PHE A 108 -10.03 13.86 -6.88
CA PHE A 108 -11.19 14.44 -6.21
C PHE A 108 -12.40 14.38 -7.13
N ASN A 109 -13.54 14.06 -6.55
CA ASN A 109 -14.81 14.18 -7.26
C ASN A 109 -15.12 15.66 -7.49
N ASN A 110 -15.32 16.07 -8.74
CA ASN A 110 -15.54 17.47 -9.11
C ASN A 110 -16.84 18.07 -8.52
N GLN A 111 -17.81 17.25 -8.16
CA GLN A 111 -19.11 17.71 -7.64
C GLN A 111 -19.14 17.76 -6.10
N SER A 112 -18.62 16.72 -5.44
CA SER A 112 -18.66 16.60 -3.98
C SER A 112 -17.36 17.00 -3.29
N ASN A 113 -16.29 17.25 -4.04
CA ASN A 113 -14.92 17.49 -3.53
C ASN A 113 -14.41 16.38 -2.58
N GLN A 114 -14.97 15.19 -2.68
CA GLN A 114 -14.55 14.02 -1.89
C GLN A 114 -13.36 13.33 -2.54
N PRO A 115 -12.38 12.84 -1.75
CA PRO A 115 -11.29 12.04 -2.27
C PRO A 115 -11.79 10.74 -2.90
N THR A 116 -11.25 10.41 -4.06
CA THR A 116 -11.57 9.23 -4.84
C THR A 116 -10.28 8.63 -5.40
N VAL A 117 -10.35 7.43 -5.97
CA VAL A 117 -9.24 6.82 -6.68
C VAL A 117 -9.64 6.58 -8.13
N SER A 118 -8.99 7.26 -9.06
CA SER A 118 -9.12 6.99 -10.49
C SER A 118 -8.21 5.81 -10.86
N PHE A 119 -8.68 4.95 -11.75
CA PHE A 119 -7.91 3.81 -12.25
C PHE A 119 -8.00 3.67 -13.76
N THR A 120 -6.98 3.07 -14.35
CA THR A 120 -6.92 2.74 -15.77
C THR A 120 -6.62 1.26 -15.96
N LEU A 121 -7.32 0.64 -16.90
CA LEU A 121 -7.24 -0.78 -17.21
C LEU A 121 -6.40 -1.03 -18.46
N ASP A 122 -5.82 -2.22 -18.54
CA ASP A 122 -5.25 -2.73 -19.76
C ASP A 122 -6.35 -3.01 -20.82
N ARG A 123 -5.94 -3.31 -22.04
CA ARG A 123 -6.88 -3.58 -23.13
C ARG A 123 -7.83 -4.76 -22.84
N VAL A 124 -7.33 -5.78 -22.18
CA VAL A 124 -8.14 -6.97 -21.86
C VAL A 124 -9.14 -6.66 -20.75
N GLY A 125 -8.69 -5.97 -19.69
CA GLY A 125 -9.55 -5.49 -18.62
C GLY A 125 -10.62 -4.52 -19.13
N ALA A 126 -10.25 -3.56 -19.96
CA ALA A 126 -11.18 -2.60 -20.56
C ALA A 126 -12.28 -3.29 -21.38
N GLN A 127 -11.95 -4.30 -22.20
CA GLN A 127 -12.93 -5.07 -22.96
C GLN A 127 -13.87 -5.87 -22.05
N LYS A 128 -13.33 -6.58 -21.04
CA LYS A 128 -14.14 -7.35 -20.09
C LYS A 128 -15.06 -6.43 -19.28
N PHE A 129 -14.49 -5.33 -18.79
CA PHE A 129 -15.22 -4.36 -17.98
C PHE A 129 -16.32 -3.66 -18.78
N GLY A 130 -16.02 -3.21 -20.02
CA GLY A 130 -16.97 -2.61 -20.93
C GLY A 130 -18.13 -3.55 -21.25
N ARG A 131 -17.88 -4.81 -21.60
CA ARG A 131 -18.92 -5.80 -21.84
C ARG A 131 -19.80 -6.03 -20.60
N THR A 132 -19.16 -6.27 -19.44
CA THR A 132 -19.92 -6.55 -18.21
C THR A 132 -20.75 -5.36 -17.75
N THR A 133 -20.21 -4.14 -17.84
CA THR A 133 -20.97 -2.92 -17.47
C THR A 133 -22.10 -2.64 -18.44
N THR A 134 -21.96 -3.00 -19.75
CA THR A 134 -23.05 -2.92 -20.73
C THR A 134 -24.18 -3.89 -20.40
N ASP A 135 -23.85 -5.14 -20.05
CA ASP A 135 -24.82 -6.19 -19.74
C ASP A 135 -25.49 -6.02 -18.36
N SER A 136 -24.91 -5.15 -17.49
CA SER A 136 -25.29 -5.01 -16.09
C SER A 136 -25.65 -3.56 -15.69
N VAL A 137 -26.11 -2.75 -16.66
CA VAL A 137 -26.62 -1.40 -16.36
C VAL A 137 -27.78 -1.50 -15.35
N GLY A 138 -27.77 -0.63 -14.33
CA GLY A 138 -28.74 -0.62 -13.23
C GLY A 138 -28.36 -1.52 -12.05
N LYS A 139 -27.41 -2.45 -12.20
CA LYS A 139 -26.88 -3.26 -11.08
C LYS A 139 -25.80 -2.53 -10.32
N ARG A 140 -25.52 -3.00 -9.09
CA ARG A 140 -24.38 -2.49 -8.28
C ARG A 140 -23.13 -3.33 -8.57
N LEU A 141 -22.00 -2.64 -8.67
CA LEU A 141 -20.68 -3.24 -8.87
C LEU A 141 -19.86 -3.14 -7.57
N ALA A 142 -19.70 -4.26 -6.87
CA ALA A 142 -18.87 -4.32 -5.69
C ALA A 142 -17.37 -4.32 -6.06
N ILE A 143 -16.64 -3.39 -5.48
CA ILE A 143 -15.18 -3.30 -5.52
C ILE A 143 -14.66 -3.90 -4.22
N VAL A 144 -14.09 -5.09 -4.32
CA VAL A 144 -13.65 -5.89 -3.16
C VAL A 144 -12.13 -5.87 -3.07
N LEU A 145 -11.61 -5.42 -1.93
CA LEU A 145 -10.17 -5.40 -1.61
C LEU A 145 -9.93 -6.29 -0.39
N ASP A 146 -9.07 -7.30 -0.54
CA ASP A 146 -8.72 -8.25 0.54
C ASP A 146 -9.95 -8.84 1.25
N GLY A 147 -11.01 -9.16 0.47
CA GLY A 147 -12.24 -9.76 0.99
C GLY A 147 -13.23 -8.79 1.64
N LYS A 148 -12.97 -7.48 1.61
CA LYS A 148 -13.90 -6.43 2.09
C LYS A 148 -14.38 -5.56 0.94
N ILE A 149 -15.62 -5.12 1.01
CA ILE A 149 -16.19 -4.20 0.02
C ILE A 149 -15.75 -2.79 0.38
N VAL A 150 -14.93 -2.19 -0.49
CA VAL A 150 -14.47 -0.79 -0.37
C VAL A 150 -15.53 0.17 -0.92
N SER A 151 -16.22 -0.25 -1.99
CA SER A 151 -17.27 0.56 -2.64
C SER A 151 -18.20 -0.36 -3.44
N ALA A 152 -19.46 0.04 -3.60
CA ALA A 152 -20.43 -0.69 -4.40
C ALA A 152 -21.34 0.28 -5.20
N PRO A 153 -20.78 1.04 -6.15
CA PRO A 153 -21.55 1.99 -6.96
C PRO A 153 -22.52 1.28 -7.90
N SER A 154 -23.59 2.00 -8.28
CA SER A 154 -24.48 1.55 -9.35
C SER A 154 -23.85 1.83 -10.72
N ILE A 155 -24.03 0.91 -11.65
CA ILE A 155 -23.63 1.08 -13.05
C ILE A 155 -24.71 1.89 -13.76
N ASN A 156 -24.47 3.20 -13.94
CA ASN A 156 -25.46 4.09 -14.58
C ASN A 156 -25.39 4.01 -16.11
N GLU A 157 -24.20 3.76 -16.66
CA GLU A 157 -23.96 3.67 -18.10
C GLU A 157 -22.82 2.67 -18.40
N PRO A 158 -22.71 2.15 -19.63
CA PRO A 158 -21.59 1.31 -20.02
C PRO A 158 -20.25 2.02 -19.91
N ILE A 159 -19.27 1.38 -19.25
CA ILE A 159 -17.92 1.96 -19.06
C ILE A 159 -16.96 1.29 -20.05
N THR A 160 -16.89 1.84 -21.26
CA THR A 160 -16.07 1.30 -22.37
C THR A 160 -14.70 1.98 -22.51
N SER A 161 -14.47 3.08 -21.79
CA SER A 161 -13.23 3.86 -21.86
C SER A 161 -12.00 3.14 -21.28
N GLY A 162 -12.20 2.07 -20.52
CA GLY A 162 -11.12 1.39 -19.79
C GLY A 162 -10.59 2.15 -18.58
N SER A 163 -11.31 3.16 -18.13
CA SER A 163 -11.01 3.92 -16.92
C SER A 163 -12.24 4.04 -16.03
N GLY A 164 -12.04 4.19 -14.74
CA GLY A 164 -13.11 4.35 -13.77
C GLY A 164 -12.65 5.06 -12.51
N VAL A 165 -13.59 5.28 -11.60
CA VAL A 165 -13.36 5.97 -10.33
C VAL A 165 -13.91 5.10 -9.20
N ILE A 166 -13.09 4.84 -8.20
CA ILE A 166 -13.48 4.22 -6.94
C ILE A 166 -13.85 5.34 -5.98
N SER A 167 -15.14 5.46 -5.70
CA SER A 167 -15.67 6.41 -4.72
C SER A 167 -15.98 5.68 -3.41
N GLY A 168 -15.77 6.35 -2.29
CA GLY A 168 -16.03 5.82 -0.95
C GLY A 168 -15.89 6.93 0.07
N ASN A 169 -16.04 6.60 1.35
CA ASN A 169 -15.83 7.56 2.43
C ASN A 169 -14.34 7.63 2.81
N PHE A 170 -13.50 8.03 1.85
CA PHE A 170 -12.07 8.11 2.03
C PHE A 170 -11.61 9.47 2.54
N SER A 171 -10.66 9.48 3.46
CA SER A 171 -9.75 10.61 3.61
C SER A 171 -8.79 10.68 2.41
N PHE A 172 -8.17 11.82 2.18
CA PHE A 172 -7.17 11.95 1.11
C PHE A 172 -5.99 10.97 1.29
N GLN A 173 -5.61 10.71 2.55
CA GLN A 173 -4.55 9.76 2.87
C GLN A 173 -4.95 8.32 2.51
N GLU A 174 -6.17 7.91 2.84
CA GLU A 174 -6.68 6.58 2.50
C GLU A 174 -6.81 6.39 0.99
N ALA A 175 -7.29 7.40 0.25
CA ALA A 175 -7.33 7.38 -1.20
C ALA A 175 -5.92 7.26 -1.82
N THR A 176 -4.93 7.98 -1.25
CA THR A 176 -3.53 7.88 -1.67
C THR A 176 -2.95 6.50 -1.41
N ASP A 177 -3.19 5.95 -0.22
CA ASP A 177 -2.71 4.62 0.17
C ASP A 177 -3.36 3.52 -0.69
N LEU A 178 -4.66 3.65 -0.97
CA LEU A 178 -5.38 2.73 -1.85
C LEU A 178 -4.82 2.79 -3.28
N ALA A 179 -4.64 3.98 -3.84
CA ALA A 179 -4.06 4.15 -5.17
C ALA A 179 -2.66 3.53 -5.27
N LEU A 180 -1.81 3.74 -4.26
CA LEU A 180 -0.48 3.15 -4.16
C LEU A 180 -0.56 1.61 -4.15
N LEU A 181 -1.42 1.03 -3.31
CA LEU A 181 -1.61 -0.42 -3.22
C LEU A 181 -2.07 -1.02 -4.55
N LEU A 182 -3.01 -0.36 -5.23
CA LEU A 182 -3.54 -0.82 -6.52
C LEU A 182 -2.48 -0.75 -7.62
N ARG A 183 -1.72 0.33 -7.69
CA ARG A 183 -0.64 0.53 -8.68
C ARG A 183 0.52 -0.43 -8.48
N SER A 184 0.91 -0.70 -7.23
CA SER A 184 2.02 -1.62 -6.91
C SER A 184 1.69 -3.08 -7.17
N GLY A 185 0.41 -3.43 -7.22
CA GLY A 185 -0.09 -4.77 -7.44
C GLY A 185 -0.27 -5.61 -6.18
N ALA A 186 -0.95 -6.75 -6.35
CA ALA A 186 -1.26 -7.67 -5.26
C ALA A 186 -0.08 -8.56 -4.89
N LEU A 187 0.17 -8.73 -3.60
CA LEU A 187 1.13 -9.70 -3.09
C LEU A 187 0.64 -11.13 -3.33
N PRO A 188 1.49 -12.03 -3.83
CA PRO A 188 1.11 -13.45 -4.05
C PRO A 188 0.83 -14.18 -2.73
N THR A 189 1.41 -13.71 -1.64
CA THR A 189 1.21 -14.24 -0.28
C THR A 189 1.23 -13.08 0.72
N PRO A 190 0.42 -13.16 1.81
CA PRO A 190 0.47 -12.14 2.84
C PRO A 190 1.84 -12.11 3.52
N LEU A 191 2.33 -10.91 3.82
CA LEU A 191 3.56 -10.69 4.57
C LEU A 191 3.22 -10.40 6.03
N SER A 192 3.97 -11.01 6.95
CA SER A 192 3.89 -10.72 8.38
C SER A 192 5.21 -10.15 8.88
N VAL A 193 5.15 -9.12 9.72
CA VAL A 193 6.34 -8.58 10.38
C VAL A 193 6.80 -9.56 11.44
N VAL A 194 8.02 -10.10 11.28
CA VAL A 194 8.63 -11.06 12.21
C VAL A 194 9.50 -10.33 13.23
N GLU A 195 10.20 -9.30 12.80
CA GLU A 195 11.10 -8.52 13.64
C GLU A 195 11.04 -7.06 13.17
N GLU A 196 10.95 -6.14 14.12
CA GLU A 196 10.97 -4.70 13.88
C GLU A 196 12.04 -4.06 14.78
N ARG A 197 12.88 -3.22 14.18
CA ARG A 197 13.87 -2.42 14.90
C ARG A 197 13.77 -0.99 14.44
N THR A 198 13.34 -0.11 15.31
CA THR A 198 13.32 1.33 15.07
C THR A 198 14.50 1.98 15.81
N VAL A 199 15.37 2.61 15.05
CA VAL A 199 16.46 3.43 15.61
C VAL A 199 15.97 4.87 15.63
N GLY A 200 15.58 5.34 16.81
CA GLY A 200 15.10 6.70 17.01
C GLY A 200 16.20 7.76 16.82
N PRO A 201 15.84 9.00 16.44
CA PRO A 201 16.78 10.11 16.32
C PRO A 201 17.41 10.51 17.67
N ASP A 202 16.92 9.99 18.78
CA ASP A 202 17.40 10.33 20.13
C ASP A 202 18.80 9.77 20.41
N LEU A 203 19.17 8.62 19.86
CA LEU A 203 20.53 8.09 19.95
C LEU A 203 21.56 9.02 19.29
N GLY A 204 21.18 9.69 18.21
CA GLY A 204 22.02 10.71 17.57
C GLY A 204 22.12 11.99 18.40
N LYS A 205 21.03 12.44 19.02
CA LYS A 205 21.02 13.66 19.86
C LYS A 205 21.87 13.51 21.10
N ASP A 206 21.82 12.38 21.78
CA ASP A 206 22.63 12.12 22.97
C ASP A 206 24.13 12.04 22.64
N SER A 207 24.48 11.42 21.52
CA SER A 207 25.85 11.36 21.03
C SER A 207 26.37 12.74 20.66
N ILE A 208 25.58 13.57 19.97
CA ILE A 208 25.94 14.95 19.62
C ILE A 208 26.08 15.81 20.89
N LYS A 209 25.13 15.71 21.82
CA LYS A 209 25.19 16.46 23.08
C LYS A 209 26.43 16.11 23.91
N SER A 210 26.73 14.82 24.04
CA SER A 210 27.92 14.33 24.73
C SER A 210 29.21 14.79 24.03
N GLY A 211 29.24 14.75 22.69
CA GLY A 211 30.34 15.22 21.87
C GLY A 211 30.61 16.73 22.06
N ILE A 212 29.57 17.56 22.00
CA ILE A 212 29.66 19.01 22.22
C ILE A 212 30.16 19.31 23.66
N THR A 213 29.61 18.61 24.65
CA THR A 213 30.01 18.77 26.05
C THR A 213 31.48 18.44 26.25
N SER A 214 31.95 17.33 25.67
CA SER A 214 33.37 16.93 25.76
C SER A 214 34.29 17.94 25.06
N LEU A 215 33.87 18.48 23.92
CA LEU A 215 34.63 19.51 23.20
C LEU A 215 34.71 20.80 23.97
N MET A 216 33.62 21.24 24.62
CA MET A 216 33.62 22.42 25.51
C MET A 216 34.56 22.24 26.70
N ILE A 217 34.54 21.09 27.37
CA ILE A 217 35.43 20.79 28.50
C ILE A 217 36.89 20.79 28.02
N GLY A 218 37.19 20.13 26.89
CA GLY A 218 38.53 20.14 26.31
C GLY A 218 39.03 21.53 25.98
N PHE A 219 38.19 22.39 25.41
CA PHE A 219 38.52 23.77 25.09
C PHE A 219 38.83 24.59 26.33
N ILE A 220 38.04 24.47 27.39
CA ILE A 220 38.29 25.14 28.69
C ILE A 220 39.63 24.70 29.30
N LEU A 221 39.91 23.39 29.27
CA LEU A 221 41.19 22.86 29.80
C LEU A 221 42.38 23.40 29.02
N VAL A 222 42.29 23.52 27.71
CA VAL A 222 43.35 24.12 26.88
C VAL A 222 43.59 25.59 27.26
N ILE A 223 42.52 26.37 27.44
CA ILE A 223 42.61 27.76 27.85
C ILE A 223 43.29 27.88 29.25
N LEU A 224 42.86 27.08 30.22
CA LEU A 224 43.42 27.05 31.55
C LEU A 224 44.93 26.67 31.53
N PHE A 225 45.27 25.67 30.71
CA PHE A 225 46.65 25.26 30.51
C PHE A 225 47.52 26.40 29.92
N MET A 226 46.98 27.11 28.92
CA MET A 226 47.66 28.24 28.29
C MET A 226 47.87 29.39 29.27
N LEU A 227 46.84 29.75 30.06
CA LEU A 227 46.93 30.77 31.10
C LEU A 227 47.95 30.36 32.14
N TYR A 228 47.99 29.12 32.58
CA TYR A 228 48.99 28.63 33.55
C TYR A 228 50.42 28.64 32.97
N LYS A 229 50.59 28.20 31.74
CA LYS A 229 51.89 28.09 31.08
C LYS A 229 52.52 29.46 30.78
N TYR A 230 51.69 30.40 30.30
CA TYR A 230 52.17 31.72 29.85
C TYR A 230 52.01 32.83 30.89
N LYS A 231 51.50 32.51 32.10
CA LYS A 231 51.35 33.48 33.23
C LYS A 231 50.71 34.83 32.85
N VAL A 232 49.65 34.77 32.03
CA VAL A 232 48.81 35.94 31.74
C VAL A 232 47.67 36.00 32.75
#